data_e3fd66203a9e41ed33701ac580d0e703
#
_entry.id   e3fd66203a9e41ed33701ac580d0e703
#
_cell.length_a   1.000
_cell.length_b   1.000
_cell.length_c   1.000
_cell.angle_alpha   90.00
_cell.angle_beta   90.00
_cell.angle_gamma   90.00
#
_symmetry.space_group_name_H-M   'P 1'
#
loop_
_entity.id
_entity.type
_entity.pdbx_description
1 polymer ?
#
loop_
_entity_poly.entity_id
_entity_poly.type
_entity_poly.pdbx_seq_one_letter_code
_entity_poly.pdbx_strand_id
1 'polypeptide(L)'
;MPENPLTQARFDHVDDTGRLVFASGDERFFVDVDETLERAILEAKQIREESRSAPSASSSATLPISQIQALIRAGADPARVAERYRLSEALVRRFSSAVEVEKQYAIEQFLTVPAPKESRGRTTADVVERALALSGIGMESVTWKATRRGLEPWKITATFDAAGRTARAEWSWNMHDNAVACLCLLYTSPSPRDTR
;
A
#
# COMPACT_ATOMS: atom_id res chain seq x y z
N MET A 1 -10.85 -28.58 33.17
CA MET A 1 -11.23 -29.34 31.96
C MET A 1 -9.93 -29.95 31.47
N PRO A 2 -9.79 -31.28 31.28
CA PRO A 2 -8.58 -31.85 30.73
C PRO A 2 -8.46 -31.39 29.29
N GLU A 3 -7.37 -30.70 28.94
CA GLU A 3 -7.02 -30.38 27.58
C GLU A 3 -6.80 -31.70 26.82
N ASN A 4 -7.62 -31.95 25.82
CA ASN A 4 -7.46 -33.10 24.96
C ASN A 4 -6.15 -32.88 24.15
N PRO A 5 -5.16 -33.78 24.23
CA PRO A 5 -3.90 -33.58 23.53
C PRO A 5 -4.14 -33.52 22.01
N LEU A 6 -3.58 -32.50 21.34
CA LEU A 6 -3.66 -32.37 19.90
C LEU A 6 -3.02 -33.58 19.22
N THR A 7 -3.76 -34.24 18.33
CA THR A 7 -3.28 -35.37 17.52
C THR A 7 -2.83 -34.86 16.15
N GLN A 8 -1.67 -35.32 15.70
CA GLN A 8 -1.12 -34.92 14.41
C GLN A 8 -1.88 -35.61 13.25
N ALA A 9 -2.51 -34.84 12.41
CA ALA A 9 -3.08 -35.29 11.13
C ALA A 9 -2.12 -35.03 9.97
N ARG A 10 -2.09 -35.91 8.98
CA ARG A 10 -1.33 -35.76 7.73
C ARG A 10 -2.28 -35.40 6.60
N PHE A 11 -1.86 -34.48 5.73
CA PHE A 11 -2.57 -34.24 4.48
C PHE A 11 -2.51 -35.50 3.60
N ASP A 12 -3.65 -35.95 3.09
CA ASP A 12 -3.80 -37.10 2.23
C ASP A 12 -3.96 -36.69 0.77
N HIS A 13 -5.08 -36.04 0.43
CA HIS A 13 -5.37 -35.57 -0.93
C HIS A 13 -6.38 -34.43 -0.93
N VAL A 14 -6.68 -33.89 -2.13
CA VAL A 14 -7.82 -33.00 -2.37
C VAL A 14 -8.92 -33.82 -2.99
N ASP A 15 -10.12 -33.75 -2.45
CA ASP A 15 -11.28 -34.50 -2.98
C ASP A 15 -11.88 -33.84 -4.24
N ASP A 16 -12.83 -34.53 -4.88
CA ASP A 16 -13.48 -34.08 -6.12
C ASP A 16 -14.28 -32.78 -5.96
N THR A 17 -14.54 -32.37 -4.70
CA THR A 17 -15.24 -31.13 -4.37
C THR A 17 -14.29 -29.99 -3.97
N GLY A 18 -12.97 -30.21 -4.01
CA GLY A 18 -11.95 -29.21 -3.67
C GLY A 18 -11.63 -29.09 -2.19
N ARG A 19 -12.08 -30.03 -1.33
CA ARG A 19 -11.77 -30.03 0.11
C ARG A 19 -10.44 -30.72 0.39
N LEU A 20 -9.73 -30.25 1.41
CA LEU A 20 -8.51 -30.87 1.89
C LEU A 20 -8.83 -32.05 2.81
N VAL A 21 -8.38 -33.24 2.46
CA VAL A 21 -8.57 -34.46 3.27
C VAL A 21 -7.30 -34.74 4.07
N PHE A 22 -7.46 -34.99 5.37
CA PHE A 22 -6.39 -35.31 6.29
C PHE A 22 -6.67 -36.68 6.94
N ALA A 23 -5.61 -37.44 7.22
CA ALA A 23 -5.67 -38.70 7.90
C ALA A 23 -4.94 -38.62 9.25
N SER A 24 -5.53 -39.20 10.30
CA SER A 24 -4.94 -39.37 11.61
C SER A 24 -5.25 -40.75 12.13
N GLY A 25 -4.28 -41.69 12.05
CA GLY A 25 -4.55 -43.12 12.32
C GLY A 25 -5.56 -43.67 11.32
N ASP A 26 -6.65 -44.28 11.83
CA ASP A 26 -7.73 -44.83 11.03
C ASP A 26 -8.87 -43.80 10.73
N GLU A 27 -8.76 -42.60 11.28
CA GLU A 27 -9.76 -41.54 11.08
C GLU A 27 -9.36 -40.61 9.94
N ARG A 28 -10.36 -40.12 9.21
CA ARG A 28 -10.19 -39.13 8.14
C ARG A 28 -11.07 -37.91 8.42
N PHE A 29 -10.48 -36.74 8.20
CA PHE A 29 -11.14 -35.44 8.35
C PHE A 29 -11.04 -34.68 7.04
N PHE A 30 -12.03 -33.88 6.75
CA PHE A 30 -11.91 -32.92 5.65
C PHE A 30 -12.06 -31.49 6.17
N VAL A 31 -11.46 -30.56 5.46
CA VAL A 31 -11.52 -29.13 5.72
C VAL A 31 -11.88 -28.43 4.42
N ASP A 32 -12.92 -27.61 4.48
CA ASP A 32 -13.28 -26.74 3.36
C ASP A 32 -12.24 -25.65 3.16
N VAL A 33 -11.91 -25.35 1.90
CA VAL A 33 -10.97 -24.26 1.58
C VAL A 33 -11.76 -22.97 1.47
N ASP A 34 -11.73 -22.20 2.53
CA ASP A 34 -12.34 -20.87 2.64
C ASP A 34 -11.26 -19.79 2.90
N GLU A 35 -11.66 -18.53 2.86
CA GLU A 35 -10.76 -17.41 3.14
C GLU A 35 -10.11 -17.49 4.53
N THR A 36 -10.81 -18.10 5.49
CA THR A 36 -10.31 -18.26 6.87
C THR A 36 -9.16 -19.24 6.91
N LEU A 37 -9.29 -20.38 6.22
CA LEU A 37 -8.25 -21.38 6.10
C LEU A 37 -7.04 -20.84 5.33
N GLU A 38 -7.26 -20.15 4.22
CA GLU A 38 -6.18 -19.53 3.44
C GLU A 38 -5.37 -18.55 4.29
N ARG A 39 -6.06 -17.72 5.07
CA ARG A 39 -5.43 -16.80 6.02
C ARG A 39 -4.64 -17.54 7.10
N ALA A 40 -5.23 -18.58 7.69
CA ALA A 40 -4.58 -19.39 8.72
C ALA A 40 -3.32 -20.12 8.19
N ILE A 41 -3.36 -20.61 6.95
CA ILE A 41 -2.20 -21.23 6.30
C ILE A 41 -1.07 -20.21 6.10
N LEU A 42 -1.40 -18.97 5.70
CA LEU A 42 -0.40 -17.90 5.55
C LEU A 42 0.23 -17.54 6.91
N GLU A 43 -0.58 -17.42 7.95
CA GLU A 43 -0.11 -17.18 9.32
C GLU A 43 0.76 -18.32 9.84
N ALA A 44 0.35 -19.58 9.64
CA ALA A 44 1.11 -20.74 10.04
C ALA A 44 2.47 -20.85 9.31
N LYS A 45 2.54 -20.47 8.03
CA LYS A 45 3.80 -20.39 7.28
C LYS A 45 4.70 -19.32 7.86
N GLN A 46 4.16 -18.17 8.20
CA GLN A 46 4.91 -17.07 8.80
C GLN A 46 5.52 -17.49 10.15
N ILE A 47 4.71 -18.07 11.05
CA ILE A 47 5.18 -18.57 12.36
C ILE A 47 6.28 -19.62 12.19
N ARG A 48 6.15 -20.51 11.18
CA ARG A 48 7.17 -21.56 10.92
C ARG A 48 8.47 -20.99 10.37
N GLU A 49 8.42 -19.97 9.52
CA GLU A 49 9.60 -19.27 9.02
C GLU A 49 10.31 -18.53 10.15
N GLU A 50 9.56 -17.89 11.04
CA GLU A 50 10.07 -17.26 12.25
C GLU A 50 10.76 -18.25 13.17
N SER A 51 10.17 -19.44 13.37
CA SER A 51 10.74 -20.51 14.21
C SER A 51 11.97 -21.18 13.59
N ARG A 52 12.11 -21.21 12.27
CA ARG A 52 13.29 -21.75 11.56
C ARG A 52 14.47 -20.78 11.53
N SER A 53 14.19 -19.49 11.64
CA SER A 53 15.19 -18.42 11.62
C SER A 53 15.82 -18.16 13.00
N ALA A 54 15.52 -18.96 14.01
CA ALA A 54 16.09 -18.81 15.33
C ALA A 54 17.45 -19.53 15.47
N PRO A 55 18.57 -18.80 15.30
CA PRO A 55 19.71 -18.99 16.17
C PRO A 55 19.74 -17.83 17.17
N SER A 56 19.63 -18.18 18.44
CA SER A 56 20.04 -17.43 19.65
C SER A 56 20.20 -15.90 19.52
N ALA A 57 19.31 -15.20 20.24
CA ALA A 57 19.54 -13.90 20.85
C ALA A 57 19.86 -12.72 19.94
N SER A 58 18.83 -12.23 19.25
CA SER A 58 18.53 -10.80 19.19
C SER A 58 17.10 -10.65 18.65
N SER A 59 16.24 -10.00 19.40
CA SER A 59 14.85 -9.70 19.05
C SER A 59 14.77 -8.83 17.81
N SER A 60 14.84 -9.42 16.62
CA SER A 60 14.34 -8.77 15.41
C SER A 60 12.83 -8.93 15.42
N ALA A 61 12.15 -7.97 16.00
CA ALA A 61 10.70 -7.87 15.93
C ALA A 61 10.29 -7.95 14.46
N THR A 62 9.70 -9.08 14.05
CA THR A 62 9.16 -9.25 12.71
C THR A 62 8.08 -8.20 12.53
N LEU A 63 8.28 -7.30 11.59
CA LEU A 63 7.38 -6.17 11.41
C LEU A 63 6.00 -6.69 10.96
N PRO A 64 4.90 -6.39 11.69
CA PRO A 64 3.57 -6.83 11.28
C PRO A 64 3.22 -6.32 9.88
N ILE A 65 2.48 -7.11 9.09
CA ILE A 65 2.05 -6.74 7.73
C ILE A 65 1.35 -5.38 7.72
N SER A 66 0.48 -5.13 8.71
CA SER A 66 -0.21 -3.85 8.88
C SER A 66 0.76 -2.67 9.03
N GLN A 67 1.89 -2.88 9.69
CA GLN A 67 2.91 -1.85 9.86
C GLN A 67 3.72 -1.64 8.58
N ILE A 68 4.01 -2.70 7.82
CA ILE A 68 4.60 -2.58 6.48
C ILE A 68 3.68 -1.72 5.60
N GLN A 69 2.39 -2.07 5.53
CA GLN A 69 1.41 -1.34 4.75
C GLN A 69 1.27 0.12 5.19
N ALA A 70 1.30 0.39 6.50
CA ALA A 70 1.28 1.75 7.04
C ALA A 70 2.49 2.57 6.61
N LEU A 71 3.70 2.00 6.63
CA LEU A 71 4.92 2.64 6.16
C LEU A 71 4.86 2.96 4.65
N ILE A 72 4.41 2.00 3.83
CA ILE A 72 4.27 2.20 2.39
C ILE A 72 3.19 3.25 2.09
N ARG A 73 2.06 3.23 2.81
CA ARG A 73 1.01 4.24 2.68
C ARG A 73 1.52 5.63 3.05
N ALA A 74 2.39 5.73 4.04
CA ALA A 74 3.06 6.98 4.42
C ALA A 74 4.13 7.44 3.43
N GLY A 75 4.44 6.65 2.40
CA GLY A 75 5.38 7.01 1.32
C GLY A 75 6.78 6.43 1.47
N ALA A 76 6.98 5.47 2.37
CA ALA A 76 8.26 4.76 2.45
C ALA A 76 8.51 3.91 1.19
N ASP A 77 9.75 3.85 0.76
CA ASP A 77 10.19 2.99 -0.34
C ASP A 77 10.25 1.53 0.11
N PRO A 78 9.67 0.56 -0.64
CA PRO A 78 9.66 -0.85 -0.28
C PRO A 78 11.05 -1.45 -0.06
N ALA A 79 12.04 -1.08 -0.87
CA ALA A 79 13.41 -1.60 -0.74
C ALA A 79 14.05 -1.10 0.56
N ARG A 80 13.85 0.18 0.91
CA ARG A 80 14.34 0.74 2.18
C ARG A 80 13.65 0.14 3.40
N VAL A 81 12.35 -0.20 3.29
CA VAL A 81 11.63 -0.89 4.36
C VAL A 81 12.21 -2.30 4.53
N ALA A 82 12.43 -3.04 3.44
CA ALA A 82 13.04 -4.36 3.47
C ALA A 82 14.44 -4.32 4.12
N GLU A 83 15.30 -3.41 3.71
CA GLU A 83 16.64 -3.22 4.26
C GLU A 83 16.61 -2.88 5.76
N ARG A 84 15.81 -1.88 6.14
CA ARG A 84 15.73 -1.40 7.53
C ARG A 84 15.25 -2.46 8.51
N TYR A 85 14.30 -3.29 8.10
CA TYR A 85 13.69 -4.30 8.96
C TYR A 85 14.19 -5.72 8.66
N ARG A 86 15.22 -5.86 7.81
CA ARG A 86 15.82 -7.13 7.41
C ARG A 86 14.81 -8.15 6.87
N LEU A 87 13.85 -7.64 6.08
CA LEU A 87 12.83 -8.42 5.42
C LEU A 87 13.23 -8.72 3.97
N SER A 88 12.62 -9.76 3.39
CA SER A 88 12.74 -9.98 1.94
C SER A 88 12.05 -8.85 1.18
N GLU A 89 12.73 -8.26 0.20
CA GLU A 89 12.16 -7.21 -0.66
C GLU A 89 10.93 -7.73 -1.43
N ALA A 90 10.96 -8.97 -1.88
CA ALA A 90 9.83 -9.62 -2.54
C ALA A 90 8.59 -9.69 -1.64
N LEU A 91 8.79 -9.97 -0.34
CA LEU A 91 7.72 -9.98 0.66
C LEU A 91 7.13 -8.58 0.85
N VAL A 92 7.98 -7.57 1.04
CA VAL A 92 7.53 -6.18 1.21
C VAL A 92 6.80 -5.70 -0.04
N ARG A 93 7.30 -5.97 -1.24
CA ARG A 93 6.64 -5.63 -2.51
C ARG A 93 5.27 -6.30 -2.64
N ARG A 94 5.14 -7.57 -2.25
CA ARG A 94 3.85 -8.27 -2.26
C ARG A 94 2.81 -7.58 -1.39
N PHE A 95 3.18 -7.17 -0.17
CA PHE A 95 2.25 -6.45 0.72
C PHE A 95 2.05 -4.98 0.35
N SER A 96 2.97 -4.41 -0.42
CA SER A 96 2.87 -3.05 -0.95
C SER A 96 1.85 -2.92 -2.08
N SER A 97 1.62 -3.98 -2.85
CA SER A 97 0.78 -3.92 -4.06
C SER A 97 -0.64 -3.42 -3.77
N ALA A 98 -1.27 -3.92 -2.71
CA ALA A 98 -2.60 -3.47 -2.30
C ALA A 98 -2.62 -1.98 -1.91
N VAL A 99 -1.55 -1.51 -1.26
CA VAL A 99 -1.42 -0.09 -0.87
C VAL A 99 -1.18 0.80 -2.09
N GLU A 100 -0.45 0.34 -3.11
CA GLU A 100 -0.27 1.11 -4.35
C GLU A 100 -1.59 1.24 -5.11
N VAL A 101 -2.43 0.20 -5.15
CA VAL A 101 -3.79 0.29 -5.70
C VAL A 101 -4.64 1.28 -4.90
N GLU A 102 -4.58 1.25 -3.56
CA GLU A 102 -5.27 2.20 -2.70
C GLU A 102 -4.84 3.66 -2.97
N LYS A 103 -3.55 3.90 -3.15
CA LYS A 103 -3.00 5.23 -3.49
C LYS A 103 -3.47 5.71 -4.87
N GLN A 104 -3.45 4.82 -5.86
CA GLN A 104 -3.92 5.16 -7.19
C GLN A 104 -5.41 5.51 -7.17
N TYR A 105 -6.22 4.72 -6.48
CA TYR A 105 -7.64 5.00 -6.27
C TYR A 105 -7.85 6.36 -5.57
N ALA A 106 -7.03 6.68 -4.57
CA ALA A 106 -7.12 7.97 -3.88
C ALA A 106 -6.84 9.15 -4.83
N ILE A 107 -5.88 9.02 -5.76
CA ILE A 107 -5.60 10.05 -6.77
C ILE A 107 -6.80 10.21 -7.70
N GLU A 108 -7.34 9.12 -8.22
CA GLU A 108 -8.49 9.12 -9.12
C GLU A 108 -9.71 9.78 -8.47
N GLN A 109 -10.02 9.40 -7.23
CA GLN A 109 -11.13 10.00 -6.48
C GLN A 109 -10.91 11.49 -6.21
N PHE A 110 -9.71 11.90 -5.79
CA PHE A 110 -9.36 13.30 -5.59
C PHE A 110 -9.61 14.16 -6.85
N LEU A 111 -9.25 13.66 -8.01
CA LEU A 111 -9.43 14.37 -9.29
C LEU A 111 -10.90 14.56 -9.66
N THR A 112 -11.79 13.70 -9.16
CA THR A 112 -13.25 13.81 -9.38
C THR A 112 -13.97 14.69 -8.35
N VAL A 113 -13.29 15.13 -7.28
CA VAL A 113 -13.90 15.99 -6.26
C VAL A 113 -14.46 17.26 -6.91
N PRO A 114 -15.71 17.67 -6.59
CA PRO A 114 -16.28 18.89 -7.11
C PRO A 114 -15.42 20.12 -6.80
N ALA A 115 -15.19 20.93 -7.81
CA ALA A 115 -14.41 22.16 -7.66
C ALA A 115 -15.18 23.21 -6.84
N PRO A 116 -14.49 24.16 -6.17
CA PRO A 116 -15.14 25.29 -5.50
C PRO A 116 -16.03 26.07 -6.45
N LYS A 117 -17.16 26.59 -5.94
CA LYS A 117 -18.18 27.30 -6.76
C LYS A 117 -17.64 28.50 -7.52
N GLU A 118 -16.59 29.14 -7.01
CA GLU A 118 -15.92 30.28 -7.63
C GLU A 118 -15.00 29.87 -8.78
N SER A 119 -14.67 28.57 -8.89
CA SER A 119 -13.79 28.08 -9.95
C SER A 119 -14.56 27.87 -11.25
N ARG A 120 -13.88 28.02 -12.39
CA ARG A 120 -14.46 27.77 -13.71
C ARG A 120 -14.47 26.28 -14.11
N GLY A 121 -13.89 25.40 -13.28
CA GLY A 121 -13.89 23.95 -13.47
C GLY A 121 -15.05 23.28 -12.74
N ARG A 122 -15.44 22.09 -13.18
CA ARG A 122 -16.46 21.27 -12.49
C ARG A 122 -15.86 20.36 -11.44
N THR A 123 -14.63 19.89 -11.69
CA THR A 123 -13.89 18.97 -10.83
C THR A 123 -12.53 19.54 -10.48
N THR A 124 -11.88 18.94 -9.50
CA THR A 124 -10.49 19.25 -9.16
C THR A 124 -9.56 19.03 -10.36
N ALA A 125 -9.80 18.00 -11.17
CA ALA A 125 -9.06 17.75 -12.40
C ALA A 125 -9.14 18.95 -13.35
N ASP A 126 -10.35 19.47 -13.63
CA ASP A 126 -10.55 20.61 -14.53
C ASP A 126 -9.80 21.88 -14.06
N VAL A 127 -9.78 22.08 -12.73
CA VAL A 127 -9.09 23.25 -12.15
C VAL A 127 -7.59 23.13 -12.29
N VAL A 128 -7.05 21.94 -11.99
CA VAL A 128 -5.61 21.67 -12.09
C VAL A 128 -5.16 21.71 -13.56
N GLU A 129 -5.88 21.05 -14.47
CA GLU A 129 -5.58 21.04 -15.90
C GLU A 129 -5.53 22.46 -16.47
N ARG A 130 -6.50 23.29 -16.13
CA ARG A 130 -6.52 24.69 -16.57
C ARG A 130 -5.35 25.49 -16.01
N ALA A 131 -5.00 25.29 -14.74
CA ALA A 131 -3.87 25.96 -14.13
C ALA A 131 -2.52 25.57 -14.78
N LEU A 132 -2.35 24.30 -15.12
CA LEU A 132 -1.18 23.78 -15.81
C LEU A 132 -1.10 24.28 -17.26
N ALA A 133 -2.25 24.28 -17.96
CA ALA A 133 -2.34 24.76 -19.35
C ALA A 133 -1.93 26.22 -19.51
N LEU A 134 -2.18 27.09 -18.51
CA LEU A 134 -1.71 28.48 -18.51
C LEU A 134 -0.16 28.58 -18.52
N SER A 135 0.52 27.54 -18.07
CA SER A 135 2.00 27.41 -18.09
C SER A 135 2.49 26.51 -19.22
N GLY A 136 1.62 26.10 -20.15
CA GLY A 136 1.94 25.21 -21.25
C GLY A 136 2.25 23.77 -20.85
N ILE A 137 1.75 23.32 -19.68
CA ILE A 137 1.98 22.00 -19.12
C ILE A 137 0.74 21.14 -19.33
N GLY A 138 0.89 19.94 -19.93
CA GLY A 138 -0.18 18.97 -20.09
C GLY A 138 -0.33 18.10 -18.84
N MET A 139 -1.57 17.66 -18.55
CA MET A 139 -1.86 16.76 -17.41
C MET A 139 -1.11 15.43 -17.51
N GLU A 140 -0.82 14.96 -18.71
CA GLU A 140 -0.06 13.72 -18.99
C GLU A 140 1.39 13.78 -18.54
N SER A 141 1.96 14.98 -18.39
CA SER A 141 3.34 15.19 -17.90
C SER A 141 3.44 15.25 -16.38
N VAL A 142 2.30 15.23 -15.69
CA VAL A 142 2.23 15.32 -14.23
C VAL A 142 2.44 13.96 -13.58
N THR A 143 3.39 13.87 -12.68
CA THR A 143 3.56 12.70 -11.82
C THR A 143 2.77 12.88 -10.54
N TRP A 144 1.80 12.00 -10.34
CA TRP A 144 0.93 12.02 -9.16
C TRP A 144 1.42 11.08 -8.08
N LYS A 145 1.29 11.49 -6.82
CA LYS A 145 1.60 10.68 -5.65
C LYS A 145 0.57 10.91 -4.56
N ALA A 146 0.09 9.84 -3.93
CA ALA A 146 -0.74 9.90 -2.74
C ALA A 146 -0.02 9.28 -1.55
N THR A 147 -0.13 9.92 -0.39
CA THR A 147 0.39 9.41 0.88
C THR A 147 -0.58 9.70 2.00
N ARG A 148 -0.59 8.82 3.04
CA ARG A 148 -1.43 8.98 4.21
C ARG A 148 -0.74 8.41 5.44
N ARG A 149 -0.81 9.12 6.56
CA ARG A 149 -0.31 8.64 7.85
C ARG A 149 -1.49 8.39 8.79
N GLY A 150 -1.62 7.15 9.24
CA GLY A 150 -2.70 6.77 10.13
C GLY A 150 -4.08 7.20 9.61
N LEU A 151 -4.81 8.00 10.40
CA LEU A 151 -6.14 8.53 10.08
C LEU A 151 -6.12 9.95 9.51
N GLU A 152 -4.94 10.53 9.26
CA GLU A 152 -4.83 11.87 8.65
C GLU A 152 -5.47 11.88 7.25
N PRO A 153 -5.88 13.07 6.76
CA PRO A 153 -6.30 13.23 5.37
C PRO A 153 -5.23 12.75 4.39
N TRP A 154 -5.65 12.34 3.20
CA TRP A 154 -4.71 12.03 2.12
C TRP A 154 -3.94 13.27 1.72
N LYS A 155 -2.64 13.13 1.57
CA LYS A 155 -1.78 14.12 0.95
C LYS A 155 -1.58 13.74 -0.51
N ILE A 156 -2.12 14.54 -1.40
CA ILE A 156 -1.97 14.36 -2.85
C ILE A 156 -0.90 15.33 -3.34
N THR A 157 0.04 14.82 -4.11
CA THR A 157 1.16 15.60 -4.64
C THR A 157 1.20 15.46 -6.15
N ALA A 158 1.22 16.57 -6.85
CA ALA A 158 1.50 16.66 -8.29
C ALA A 158 2.92 17.21 -8.49
N THR A 159 3.74 16.51 -9.25
CA THR A 159 5.08 16.95 -9.63
C THR A 159 5.15 17.10 -11.13
N PHE A 160 5.66 18.23 -11.60
CA PHE A 160 5.74 18.59 -13.03
C PHE A 160 6.91 19.54 -13.28
N ASP A 161 7.37 19.60 -14.52
CA ASP A 161 8.44 20.52 -14.91
C ASP A 161 7.83 21.81 -15.48
N ALA A 162 8.21 22.95 -14.90
CA ALA A 162 7.81 24.28 -15.28
C ALA A 162 9.04 25.14 -15.53
N ALA A 163 9.20 25.63 -16.76
CA ALA A 163 10.30 26.50 -17.16
C ALA A 163 11.71 25.97 -16.76
N GLY A 164 11.96 24.66 -16.97
CA GLY A 164 13.25 24.01 -16.64
C GLY A 164 13.46 23.74 -15.15
N ARG A 165 12.43 23.90 -14.33
CA ARG A 165 12.48 23.60 -12.89
C ARG A 165 11.38 22.62 -12.52
N THR A 166 11.69 21.66 -11.68
CA THR A 166 10.66 20.78 -11.11
C THR A 166 9.84 21.55 -10.08
N ALA A 167 8.54 21.67 -10.33
CA ALA A 167 7.56 22.25 -9.42
C ALA A 167 6.74 21.15 -8.78
N ARG A 168 6.24 21.43 -7.58
CA ARG A 168 5.41 20.51 -6.81
C ARG A 168 4.22 21.25 -6.21
N ALA A 169 3.02 20.75 -6.46
CA ALA A 169 1.81 21.20 -5.82
C ALA A 169 1.29 20.12 -4.86
N GLU A 170 0.80 20.52 -3.71
CA GLU A 170 0.34 19.59 -2.67
C GLU A 170 -1.03 20.00 -2.15
N TRP A 171 -1.87 19.01 -1.94
CA TRP A 171 -3.20 19.14 -1.35
C TRP A 171 -3.37 18.16 -0.20
N SER A 172 -4.11 18.60 0.82
CA SER A 172 -4.72 17.73 1.80
C SER A 172 -6.16 17.44 1.36
N TRP A 173 -6.54 16.19 1.33
CA TRP A 173 -7.88 15.76 0.93
C TRP A 173 -8.43 14.73 1.91
N ASN A 174 -9.60 15.02 2.46
CA ASN A 174 -10.34 14.09 3.30
C ASN A 174 -11.40 13.38 2.45
N MET A 175 -11.23 12.08 2.24
CA MET A 175 -12.12 11.25 1.43
C MET A 175 -13.54 11.16 2.02
N HIS A 176 -13.71 11.42 3.33
CA HIS A 176 -14.98 11.24 4.01
C HIS A 176 -15.97 12.39 3.74
N ASP A 177 -15.49 13.62 3.72
CA ASP A 177 -16.29 14.84 3.53
C ASP A 177 -15.92 15.61 2.26
N ASN A 178 -15.00 15.08 1.45
CA ASN A 178 -14.45 15.71 0.25
C ASN A 178 -13.80 17.08 0.49
N ALA A 179 -13.40 17.38 1.73
CA ALA A 179 -12.70 18.61 2.02
C ALA A 179 -11.31 18.61 1.40
N VAL A 180 -11.03 19.57 0.54
CA VAL A 180 -9.74 19.79 -0.11
C VAL A 180 -9.14 21.09 0.36
N ALA A 181 -7.89 21.03 0.81
CA ALA A 181 -7.08 22.21 1.16
C ALA A 181 -5.78 22.20 0.36
N CYS A 182 -5.47 23.30 -0.32
CA CYS A 182 -4.18 23.48 -0.97
C CYS A 182 -3.13 23.78 0.09
N LEU A 183 -2.05 22.98 0.15
CA LEU A 183 -1.01 23.12 1.14
C LEU A 183 0.07 24.11 0.71
N CYS A 184 0.62 23.98 -0.49
CA CYS A 184 1.49 24.96 -1.12
C CYS A 184 1.86 24.58 -2.56
N LEU A 185 2.36 25.56 -3.31
CA LEU A 185 3.12 25.37 -4.55
C LEU A 185 4.60 25.57 -4.22
N LEU A 186 5.39 24.50 -4.24
CA LEU A 186 6.82 24.54 -3.95
C LEU A 186 7.63 24.36 -5.25
N TYR A 187 8.50 25.32 -5.53
CA TYR A 187 9.56 25.14 -6.54
C TYR A 187 10.74 24.45 -5.87
N THR A 188 11.07 23.23 -6.30
CA THR A 188 12.26 22.53 -5.86
C THR A 188 13.44 22.90 -6.76
N SER A 189 14.66 22.79 -6.26
CA SER A 189 15.95 23.16 -6.89
C SER A 189 16.07 22.80 -8.37
N PRO A 190 16.91 23.53 -9.15
CA PRO A 190 17.11 23.28 -10.57
C PRO A 190 17.51 21.83 -10.85
N SER A 191 16.97 21.28 -11.94
CA SER A 191 17.29 19.93 -12.39
C SER A 191 18.81 19.78 -12.61
N PRO A 192 19.44 18.62 -12.29
CA PRO A 192 20.87 18.40 -12.48
C PRO A 192 21.37 18.53 -13.94
N ARG A 193 20.49 18.84 -14.89
CA ARG A 193 20.84 19.03 -16.30
C ARG A 193 21.30 20.44 -16.66
N ASP A 194 21.20 21.41 -15.74
CA ASP A 194 21.54 22.81 -16.02
C ASP A 194 22.91 23.27 -15.48
N THR A 195 23.78 22.34 -15.09
CA THR A 195 25.19 22.65 -14.84
C THR A 195 26.01 22.30 -16.09
N ARG A 196 26.09 23.26 -16.98
CA ARG A 196 27.13 23.35 -18.01
C ARG A 196 27.73 24.73 -18.00
#